data_a711359b6ce37a97a9697107817061a2
#
_entry.id   a711359b6ce37a97a9697107817061a2
#
_cell.length_a   1.000
_cell.length_b   1.000
_cell.length_c   1.000
_cell.angle_alpha   90.00
_cell.angle_beta   90.00
_cell.angle_gamma   90.00
#
_symmetry.space_group_name_H-M   'P 1'
#
loop_
_entity.id
_entity.type
_entity.pdbx_description
1 polymer ?
#
loop_
_entity_poly.entity_id
_entity_poly.type
_entity_poly.pdbx_seq_one_letter_code
_entity_poly.pdbx_strand_id
1 'polypeptide(L)'
;LLAGAGGQAGGGAAAFYDYQIEQSCRWEDSPDQLEITSFGQAPTSSYKGSFSCWFKLTNVAENGIFTCGNGGGDGELNLRFNSNGTLRYNLYSGSSQVGDLTTTQVFRDLSGWMHLMVNWDTTDGTSTNRMKIYMNGTQVTDFSSSTYPSQNQNAFFFGNSRKHGIGFFTWNGSGHLEGYLAEIHATDGTVYTPSQFGESKNGVWIPKDPTGTSYGNNGFYIAFENASDLGNDSSGNNNDFTAGGLGTDHQVLDSPTFGS
;
A
#
# COMPACT_ATOMS: atom_id res chain seq x y z
N LEU A 1 14.60 34.03 52.88
CA LEU A 1 13.77 34.26 51.71
C LEU A 1 14.48 33.64 50.52
N LEU A 2 14.03 32.49 50.02
CA LEU A 2 14.49 31.89 48.77
C LEU A 2 13.70 32.53 47.62
N ALA A 3 14.39 33.19 46.74
CA ALA A 3 13.85 33.63 45.46
C ALA A 3 13.69 32.38 44.55
N GLY A 4 12.47 32.15 44.09
CA GLY A 4 12.17 31.09 43.17
C GLY A 4 12.83 31.30 41.81
N ALA A 5 13.58 30.34 41.35
CA ALA A 5 14.09 30.31 39.99
C ALA A 5 12.89 30.14 39.05
N GLY A 6 12.67 31.10 38.19
CA GLY A 6 11.73 31.04 37.10
C GLY A 6 12.15 29.88 36.18
N GLY A 7 11.27 28.89 36.03
CA GLY A 7 11.46 27.84 35.06
C GLY A 7 11.48 28.44 33.64
N GLN A 8 12.61 28.31 32.94
CA GLN A 8 12.61 28.47 31.49
C GLN A 8 11.59 27.47 30.92
N ALA A 9 10.59 27.98 30.24
CA ALA A 9 9.84 27.18 29.31
C ALA A 9 10.83 26.67 28.28
N GLY A 10 11.22 25.41 28.39
CA GLY A 10 12.01 24.78 27.36
C GLY A 10 11.18 24.84 26.06
N GLY A 11 11.69 25.54 25.07
CA GLY A 11 11.18 25.38 23.71
C GLY A 11 11.33 23.90 23.36
N GLY A 12 10.23 23.19 23.30
CA GLY A 12 10.22 21.77 22.84
C GLY A 12 10.95 21.74 21.50
N ALA A 13 11.89 20.82 21.35
CA ALA A 13 12.46 20.54 20.05
C ALA A 13 11.28 20.27 19.10
N ALA A 14 11.28 20.90 17.92
CA ALA A 14 10.26 20.65 16.92
C ALA A 14 10.24 19.14 16.64
N ALA A 15 9.04 18.55 16.63
CA ALA A 15 8.87 17.15 16.36
C ALA A 15 9.55 16.80 15.03
N PHE A 16 10.22 15.65 14.97
CA PHE A 16 10.87 15.21 13.74
C PHE A 16 9.83 14.97 12.64
N TYR A 17 8.67 14.44 12.97
CA TYR A 17 7.58 14.21 12.05
C TYR A 17 6.57 15.36 12.12
N ASP A 18 6.25 15.94 10.94
CA ASP A 18 5.21 16.96 10.81
C ASP A 18 3.81 16.31 10.69
N TYR A 19 3.76 15.05 10.25
CA TYR A 19 2.59 14.19 10.22
C TYR A 19 2.90 12.90 10.98
N GLN A 20 2.02 12.49 11.90
CA GLN A 20 2.19 11.31 12.71
C GLN A 20 1.17 10.24 12.32
N ILE A 21 1.63 9.01 12.19
CA ILE A 21 0.80 7.82 12.04
C ILE A 21 0.66 7.21 13.43
N GLU A 22 -0.53 7.29 14.00
CA GLU A 22 -0.78 6.93 15.40
C GLU A 22 -0.80 5.40 15.62
N GLN A 23 -1.20 4.63 14.58
CA GLN A 23 -1.36 3.19 14.66
C GLN A 23 -1.07 2.50 13.33
N SER A 24 -0.90 1.18 13.42
CA SER A 24 -0.85 0.28 12.28
C SER A 24 -1.70 -0.96 12.54
N CYS A 25 -1.86 -1.80 11.55
CA CYS A 25 -2.44 -3.12 11.69
C CYS A 25 -1.34 -4.18 11.62
N ARG A 26 -1.31 -5.08 12.61
CA ARG A 26 -0.44 -6.26 12.64
C ARG A 26 -1.15 -7.43 11.96
N TRP A 27 -0.40 -8.16 11.16
CA TRP A 27 -0.82 -9.34 10.39
C TRP A 27 -0.01 -10.55 10.83
N GLU A 28 -0.67 -11.65 11.14
CA GLU A 28 -0.04 -12.83 11.76
C GLU A 28 -0.20 -14.11 10.93
N ASP A 29 -0.23 -14.00 9.56
CA ASP A 29 -0.48 -15.10 8.65
C ASP A 29 -2.00 -15.43 8.52
N SER A 30 -2.33 -16.63 8.12
CA SER A 30 -3.73 -17.06 7.89
C SER A 30 -4.51 -17.15 9.21
N PRO A 31 -5.74 -16.63 9.27
CA PRO A 31 -6.57 -16.13 8.16
C PRO A 31 -6.61 -14.61 7.99
N ASP A 32 -5.59 -13.87 8.39
CA ASP A 32 -5.60 -12.40 8.40
C ASP A 32 -5.69 -11.83 6.99
N GLN A 33 -6.75 -11.10 6.73
CA GLN A 33 -7.01 -10.50 5.42
C GLN A 33 -7.99 -9.32 5.52
N LEU A 34 -7.92 -8.41 4.54
CA LEU A 34 -8.99 -7.48 4.21
C LEU A 34 -9.47 -7.77 2.78
N GLU A 35 -10.77 -7.93 2.59
CA GLU A 35 -11.37 -8.23 1.29
C GLU A 35 -12.55 -7.31 0.98
N ILE A 36 -12.60 -6.80 -0.24
CA ILE A 36 -13.82 -6.27 -0.84
C ILE A 36 -14.17 -7.13 -2.06
N THR A 37 -15.37 -7.70 -2.07
CA THR A 37 -15.80 -8.62 -3.14
C THR A 37 -16.17 -7.91 -4.41
N SER A 38 -16.60 -6.65 -4.31
CA SER A 38 -17.01 -5.81 -5.43
C SER A 38 -17.15 -4.36 -4.97
N PHE A 39 -16.61 -3.42 -5.73
CA PHE A 39 -16.92 -2.00 -5.56
C PHE A 39 -18.33 -1.70 -6.06
N GLY A 40 -19.00 -0.76 -5.40
CA GLY A 40 -20.39 -0.40 -5.72
C GLY A 40 -20.59 0.38 -7.01
N GLN A 41 -19.52 0.91 -7.59
CA GLN A 41 -19.55 1.79 -8.76
C GLN A 41 -18.59 1.31 -9.85
N ALA A 42 -18.78 1.85 -11.06
CA ALA A 42 -17.78 1.73 -12.11
C ALA A 42 -16.51 2.51 -11.71
N PRO A 43 -15.31 2.03 -12.02
CA PRO A 43 -14.09 2.78 -11.72
C PRO A 43 -14.04 4.10 -12.49
N THR A 44 -13.42 5.11 -11.90
CA THR A 44 -13.10 6.37 -12.58
C THR A 44 -12.22 6.10 -13.79
N SER A 45 -11.26 5.19 -13.65
CA SER A 45 -10.44 4.72 -14.78
C SER A 45 -9.87 3.33 -14.52
N SER A 46 -10.11 2.41 -15.44
CA SER A 46 -9.45 1.09 -15.43
C SER A 46 -8.00 1.12 -15.95
N TYR A 47 -7.48 2.29 -16.31
CA TYR A 47 -6.20 2.42 -17.01
C TYR A 47 -5.12 3.09 -16.19
N LYS A 48 -5.48 3.80 -15.12
CA LYS A 48 -4.52 4.54 -14.30
C LYS A 48 -4.91 4.67 -12.85
N GLY A 49 -3.92 4.75 -11.99
CA GLY A 49 -4.04 4.96 -10.57
C GLY A 49 -2.74 4.74 -9.82
N SER A 50 -2.81 4.77 -8.50
CA SER A 50 -1.69 4.53 -7.60
C SER A 50 -2.14 3.70 -6.41
N PHE A 51 -1.22 2.90 -5.88
CA PHE A 51 -1.35 2.26 -4.57
C PHE A 51 -0.12 2.62 -3.73
N SER A 52 -0.34 2.93 -2.47
CA SER A 52 0.71 3.33 -1.53
C SER A 52 0.42 2.76 -0.16
N CYS A 53 1.45 2.28 0.54
CA CYS A 53 1.36 1.87 1.94
C CYS A 53 2.71 1.96 2.63
N TRP A 54 2.68 2.10 3.95
CA TRP A 54 3.81 1.80 4.82
C TRP A 54 3.72 0.34 5.24
N PHE A 55 4.85 -0.35 5.24
CA PHE A 55 4.92 -1.76 5.62
C PHE A 55 6.17 -2.05 6.45
N LYS A 56 6.08 -3.07 7.28
CA LYS A 56 7.20 -3.71 7.97
C LYS A 56 6.95 -5.21 7.99
N LEU A 57 7.81 -6.00 7.34
CA LEU A 57 7.71 -7.45 7.33
C LEU A 57 8.28 -8.06 8.62
N THR A 58 7.77 -9.21 9.03
CA THR A 58 8.31 -10.00 10.14
C THR A 58 8.97 -11.28 9.66
N ASN A 59 8.77 -11.64 8.40
CA ASN A 59 9.42 -12.78 7.77
C ASN A 59 9.81 -12.51 6.30
N VAL A 60 10.58 -13.43 5.72
CA VAL A 60 10.88 -13.46 4.29
C VAL A 60 10.14 -14.66 3.69
N ALA A 61 8.88 -14.43 3.32
CA ALA A 61 7.98 -15.42 2.73
C ALA A 61 7.21 -14.84 1.55
N GLU A 62 6.28 -15.58 0.97
CA GLU A 62 5.30 -15.00 0.05
C GLU A 62 4.28 -14.19 0.85
N ASN A 63 4.31 -12.88 0.69
CA ASN A 63 3.44 -11.94 1.38
C ASN A 63 2.66 -11.11 0.36
N GLY A 64 1.35 -11.32 0.27
CA GLY A 64 0.44 -10.50 -0.53
C GLY A 64 0.29 -9.12 0.11
N ILE A 65 0.50 -8.07 -0.67
CA ILE A 65 0.27 -6.69 -0.19
C ILE A 65 -1.07 -6.18 -0.71
N PHE A 66 -1.24 -6.13 -2.02
CA PHE A 66 -2.49 -5.74 -2.66
C PHE A 66 -2.71 -6.61 -3.89
N THR A 67 -3.84 -7.27 -3.95
CA THR A 67 -4.17 -8.21 -5.01
C THR A 67 -5.58 -7.99 -5.53
N CYS A 68 -5.82 -8.35 -6.77
CA CYS A 68 -7.13 -8.29 -7.41
C CYS A 68 -7.31 -9.52 -8.30
N GLY A 69 -8.48 -10.11 -8.28
CA GLY A 69 -8.84 -11.24 -9.15
C GLY A 69 -9.75 -12.24 -8.46
N ASN A 70 -10.49 -13.00 -9.26
CA ASN A 70 -11.42 -14.04 -8.77
C ASN A 70 -10.85 -15.46 -8.95
N GLY A 71 -9.60 -15.58 -9.42
CA GLY A 71 -9.03 -16.85 -9.88
C GLY A 71 -9.48 -17.23 -11.29
N GLY A 72 -8.85 -18.28 -11.86
CA GLY A 72 -9.22 -18.77 -13.20
C GLY A 72 -8.71 -17.93 -14.38
N GLY A 73 -7.80 -16.99 -14.15
CA GLY A 73 -7.17 -16.19 -15.20
C GLY A 73 -7.97 -14.98 -15.68
N ASP A 74 -8.95 -14.53 -14.92
CA ASP A 74 -9.86 -13.43 -15.28
C ASP A 74 -9.27 -12.01 -15.09
N GLY A 75 -8.00 -11.81 -15.39
CA GLY A 75 -7.31 -10.54 -15.17
C GLY A 75 -7.00 -10.34 -13.68
N GLU A 76 -5.76 -10.49 -13.35
CA GLU A 76 -5.30 -10.42 -11.96
C GLU A 76 -4.23 -9.36 -11.84
N LEU A 77 -4.21 -8.73 -10.67
CA LEU A 77 -3.11 -7.91 -10.25
C LEU A 77 -2.53 -8.47 -8.98
N ASN A 78 -1.21 -8.52 -8.94
CA ASN A 78 -0.51 -9.03 -7.77
C ASN A 78 0.65 -8.10 -7.43
N LEU A 79 0.55 -7.46 -6.29
CA LEU A 79 1.64 -6.77 -5.61
C LEU A 79 2.00 -7.59 -4.38
N ARG A 80 3.21 -8.19 -4.39
CA ARG A 80 3.61 -9.14 -3.36
C ARG A 80 5.11 -9.18 -3.17
N PHE A 81 5.53 -9.65 -2.01
CA PHE A 81 6.88 -10.17 -1.83
C PHE A 81 6.92 -11.66 -2.19
N ASN A 82 7.98 -12.09 -2.84
CA ASN A 82 8.25 -13.50 -3.13
C ASN A 82 9.03 -14.15 -1.97
N SER A 83 9.01 -15.48 -1.88
CA SER A 83 9.73 -16.24 -0.84
C SER A 83 11.25 -16.05 -0.84
N ASN A 84 11.84 -15.50 -1.90
CA ASN A 84 13.25 -15.11 -1.95
C ASN A 84 13.52 -13.67 -1.47
N GLY A 85 12.47 -12.95 -1.08
CA GLY A 85 12.52 -11.57 -0.59
C GLY A 85 12.51 -10.50 -1.68
N THR A 86 12.31 -10.85 -2.95
CA THR A 86 12.11 -9.84 -4.02
C THR A 86 10.68 -9.32 -4.00
N LEU A 87 10.47 -8.06 -4.41
CA LEU A 87 9.14 -7.50 -4.64
C LEU A 87 8.72 -7.77 -6.09
N ARG A 88 7.49 -8.21 -6.27
CA ARG A 88 6.88 -8.43 -7.59
C ARG A 88 5.58 -7.68 -7.74
N TYR A 89 5.44 -7.00 -8.86
CA TYR A 89 4.26 -6.30 -9.31
C TYR A 89 3.88 -6.78 -10.70
N ASN A 90 2.79 -7.53 -10.83
CA ASN A 90 2.44 -8.13 -12.11
C ASN A 90 0.94 -8.06 -12.43
N LEU A 91 0.64 -8.04 -13.72
CA LEU A 91 -0.69 -7.94 -14.31
C LEU A 91 -0.96 -9.13 -15.21
N TYR A 92 -2.18 -9.67 -15.14
CA TYR A 92 -2.71 -10.66 -16.06
C TYR A 92 -3.95 -10.12 -16.78
N SER A 93 -4.12 -10.51 -18.04
CA SER A 93 -5.35 -10.32 -18.82
C SER A 93 -5.78 -11.69 -19.33
N GLY A 94 -6.88 -12.21 -18.81
CA GLY A 94 -7.16 -13.64 -18.93
C GLY A 94 -5.99 -14.43 -18.32
N SER A 95 -5.63 -15.53 -18.95
CA SER A 95 -4.51 -16.38 -18.50
C SER A 95 -3.12 -15.85 -18.91
N SER A 96 -3.05 -14.69 -19.58
CA SER A 96 -1.79 -14.16 -20.11
C SER A 96 -1.23 -13.09 -19.19
N GLN A 97 0.02 -13.24 -18.76
CA GLN A 97 0.75 -12.18 -18.07
C GLN A 97 1.07 -11.05 -19.05
N VAL A 98 0.55 -9.85 -18.80
CA VAL A 98 0.70 -8.67 -19.67
C VAL A 98 1.65 -7.63 -19.11
N GLY A 99 1.98 -7.70 -17.82
CA GLY A 99 2.96 -6.87 -17.16
C GLY A 99 3.65 -7.62 -16.03
N ASP A 100 4.96 -7.36 -15.83
CA ASP A 100 5.73 -7.94 -14.73
C ASP A 100 6.93 -7.06 -14.41
N LEU A 101 7.03 -6.63 -13.18
CA LEU A 101 8.21 -5.99 -12.62
C LEU A 101 8.63 -6.78 -11.38
N THR A 102 9.75 -7.49 -11.46
CA THR A 102 10.34 -8.19 -10.33
C THR A 102 11.69 -7.56 -10.00
N THR A 103 11.86 -7.08 -8.77
CA THR A 103 13.07 -6.37 -8.36
C THR A 103 14.29 -7.29 -8.30
N THR A 104 15.49 -6.75 -8.56
CA THR A 104 16.76 -7.42 -8.18
C THR A 104 17.02 -7.25 -6.70
N GLN A 105 16.60 -6.11 -6.14
CA GLN A 105 16.67 -5.86 -4.71
C GLN A 105 15.84 -6.88 -3.92
N VAL A 106 16.40 -7.33 -2.80
CA VAL A 106 15.74 -8.19 -1.83
C VAL A 106 15.48 -7.42 -0.54
N PHE A 107 14.31 -7.63 0.05
CA PHE A 107 13.84 -6.97 1.26
C PHE A 107 13.93 -7.96 2.43
N ARG A 108 14.99 -7.85 3.21
CA ARG A 108 15.31 -8.76 4.34
C ARG A 108 15.51 -8.03 5.66
N ASP A 109 15.42 -6.71 5.64
CA ASP A 109 15.37 -5.94 6.88
C ASP A 109 13.94 -6.02 7.44
N LEU A 110 13.81 -6.75 8.54
CA LEU A 110 12.53 -6.98 9.22
C LEU A 110 12.32 -6.01 10.39
N SER A 111 13.24 -5.08 10.61
CA SER A 111 13.22 -4.17 11.76
C SER A 111 12.64 -2.81 11.45
N GLY A 112 12.68 -2.38 10.19
CA GLY A 112 12.37 -1.01 9.77
C GLY A 112 11.08 -0.90 8.97
N TRP A 113 10.37 0.19 9.20
CA TRP A 113 9.28 0.61 8.33
C TRP A 113 9.81 1.10 6.99
N MET A 114 9.14 0.73 5.92
CA MET A 114 9.42 1.16 4.55
C MET A 114 8.14 1.62 3.87
N HIS A 115 8.27 2.58 2.96
CA HIS A 115 7.17 3.07 2.14
C HIS A 115 7.23 2.45 0.75
N LEU A 116 6.17 1.75 0.38
CA LEU A 116 5.97 1.17 -0.94
C LEU A 116 4.91 1.97 -1.70
N MET A 117 5.21 2.32 -2.94
CA MET A 117 4.21 2.85 -3.85
C MET A 117 4.34 2.21 -5.22
N VAL A 118 3.23 1.89 -5.84
CA VAL A 118 3.18 1.48 -7.25
C VAL A 118 2.20 2.35 -8.01
N ASN A 119 2.56 2.61 -9.27
CA ASN A 119 1.73 3.33 -10.21
C ASN A 119 1.43 2.46 -11.42
N TRP A 120 0.27 2.68 -12.01
CA TRP A 120 -0.04 2.25 -13.36
C TRP A 120 -0.65 3.39 -14.15
N ASP A 121 -0.18 3.58 -15.36
CA ASP A 121 -0.80 4.42 -16.39
C ASP A 121 -0.60 3.76 -17.75
N THR A 122 -1.50 2.85 -18.07
CA THR A 122 -1.40 2.13 -19.34
C THR A 122 -1.69 3.02 -20.55
N THR A 123 -2.19 4.24 -20.35
CA THR A 123 -2.42 5.21 -21.44
C THR A 123 -1.13 5.89 -21.92
N ASP A 124 -0.05 5.83 -21.12
CA ASP A 124 1.23 6.47 -21.48
C ASP A 124 1.82 5.88 -22.77
N GLY A 125 2.31 6.76 -23.64
CA GLY A 125 2.95 6.37 -24.90
C GLY A 125 4.26 5.60 -24.72
N THR A 126 4.97 5.86 -23.60
CA THR A 126 6.23 5.21 -23.24
C THR A 126 5.96 3.98 -22.38
N SER A 127 6.33 2.80 -22.85
CA SER A 127 6.00 1.53 -22.17
C SER A 127 6.49 1.48 -20.73
N THR A 128 7.72 1.95 -20.46
CA THR A 128 8.33 1.95 -19.12
C THR A 128 7.64 2.88 -18.12
N ASN A 129 6.76 3.76 -18.58
CA ASN A 129 5.95 4.60 -17.70
C ASN A 129 4.64 3.96 -17.27
N ARG A 130 4.22 2.85 -17.93
CA ARG A 130 2.92 2.23 -17.69
C ARG A 130 2.81 1.46 -16.39
N MET A 131 3.95 1.04 -15.84
CA MET A 131 4.06 0.44 -14.51
C MET A 131 5.33 0.95 -13.84
N LYS A 132 5.23 1.36 -12.57
CA LYS A 132 6.36 1.84 -11.78
C LYS A 132 6.26 1.35 -10.35
N ILE A 133 7.40 1.09 -9.75
CA ILE A 133 7.56 0.80 -8.31
C ILE A 133 8.42 1.90 -7.70
N TYR A 134 8.05 2.35 -6.52
CA TYR A 134 8.84 3.26 -5.70
C TYR A 134 9.03 2.66 -4.31
N MET A 135 10.22 2.84 -3.78
CA MET A 135 10.56 2.45 -2.41
C MET A 135 11.18 3.65 -1.70
N ASN A 136 10.58 4.04 -0.56
CA ASN A 136 11.01 5.22 0.20
C ASN A 136 11.20 6.46 -0.69
N GLY A 137 10.21 6.76 -1.52
CA GLY A 137 10.21 7.90 -2.44
C GLY A 137 11.06 7.76 -3.69
N THR A 138 11.90 6.74 -3.79
CA THR A 138 12.81 6.54 -4.93
C THR A 138 12.25 5.51 -5.89
N GLN A 139 12.25 5.82 -7.21
CA GLN A 139 11.83 4.88 -8.23
C GLN A 139 12.80 3.70 -8.32
N VAL A 140 12.27 2.48 -8.26
CA VAL A 140 13.02 1.26 -8.54
C VAL A 140 13.18 1.14 -10.07
N THR A 141 14.40 0.97 -10.52
CA THR A 141 14.74 0.86 -11.95
C THR A 141 15.48 -0.44 -12.28
N ASP A 142 15.87 -1.20 -11.27
CA ASP A 142 16.67 -2.40 -11.43
C ASP A 142 15.80 -3.64 -11.19
N PHE A 143 15.54 -4.38 -12.28
CA PHE A 143 14.62 -5.50 -12.29
C PHE A 143 15.30 -6.76 -12.82
N SER A 144 15.03 -7.89 -12.18
CA SER A 144 15.39 -9.22 -12.69
C SER A 144 14.43 -9.70 -13.79
N SER A 145 13.21 -9.17 -13.80
CA SER A 145 12.21 -9.33 -14.87
C SER A 145 11.48 -8.03 -15.06
N SER A 146 11.33 -7.58 -16.32
CA SER A 146 10.55 -6.39 -16.67
C SER A 146 9.78 -6.61 -17.97
N THR A 147 8.47 -6.65 -17.87
CA THR A 147 7.53 -6.64 -19.00
C THR A 147 6.49 -5.57 -18.74
N TYR A 148 6.23 -4.74 -19.72
CA TYR A 148 5.27 -3.65 -19.60
C TYR A 148 4.03 -3.94 -20.44
N PRO A 149 2.81 -3.60 -19.94
CA PRO A 149 1.58 -3.81 -20.66
C PRO A 149 1.53 -3.01 -21.96
N SER A 150 0.72 -3.46 -22.92
CA SER A 150 0.42 -2.68 -24.12
C SER A 150 -0.24 -1.35 -23.76
N GLN A 151 -0.12 -0.37 -24.64
CA GLN A 151 -0.83 0.89 -24.44
C GLN A 151 -2.35 0.65 -24.42
N ASN A 152 -3.03 1.31 -23.47
CA ASN A 152 -4.46 1.15 -23.21
C ASN A 152 -4.86 -0.28 -22.78
N GLN A 153 -3.91 -1.06 -22.21
CA GLN A 153 -4.25 -2.30 -21.55
C GLN A 153 -5.12 -2.01 -20.31
N ASN A 154 -6.27 -2.66 -20.20
CA ASN A 154 -7.05 -2.61 -18.96
C ASN A 154 -6.24 -3.26 -17.83
N ALA A 155 -6.05 -2.52 -16.75
CA ALA A 155 -5.27 -2.97 -15.59
C ALA A 155 -6.11 -3.72 -14.54
N PHE A 156 -7.44 -3.79 -14.77
CA PHE A 156 -8.42 -4.49 -13.91
C PHE A 156 -8.52 -4.00 -12.46
N PHE A 157 -7.72 -3.02 -12.06
CA PHE A 157 -7.89 -2.37 -10.77
C PHE A 157 -9.26 -1.75 -10.65
N PHE A 158 -9.83 -1.82 -9.46
CA PHE A 158 -11.11 -1.21 -9.12
C PHE A 158 -12.32 -1.69 -9.93
N GLY A 159 -12.18 -2.83 -10.62
CA GLY A 159 -13.31 -3.43 -11.32
C GLY A 159 -14.42 -3.84 -10.35
N ASN A 160 -15.65 -3.42 -10.65
CA ASN A 160 -16.84 -3.67 -9.81
C ASN A 160 -17.34 -5.12 -9.79
N SER A 161 -16.68 -6.03 -10.48
CA SER A 161 -17.01 -7.47 -10.51
C SER A 161 -15.85 -8.36 -10.05
N ARG A 162 -14.88 -7.77 -9.35
CA ARG A 162 -13.65 -8.46 -8.93
C ARG A 162 -13.40 -8.26 -7.45
N LYS A 163 -12.89 -9.31 -6.84
CA LYS A 163 -12.33 -9.24 -5.49
C LYS A 163 -11.06 -8.41 -5.47
N HIS A 164 -10.90 -7.60 -4.43
CA HIS A 164 -9.66 -6.94 -4.09
C HIS A 164 -9.29 -7.33 -2.67
N GLY A 165 -8.05 -7.63 -2.46
CA GLY A 165 -7.53 -8.11 -1.19
C GLY A 165 -6.27 -7.39 -0.76
N ILE A 166 -6.16 -7.16 0.53
CA ILE A 166 -4.98 -6.65 1.20
C ILE A 166 -4.51 -7.73 2.16
N GLY A 167 -3.22 -8.05 2.13
CA GLY A 167 -2.61 -9.01 3.01
C GLY A 167 -2.79 -10.48 2.62
N PHE A 168 -3.29 -10.79 1.42
CA PHE A 168 -3.43 -12.17 0.93
C PHE A 168 -3.61 -12.23 -0.58
N PHE A 169 -3.62 -13.43 -1.15
CA PHE A 169 -3.89 -13.66 -2.57
C PHE A 169 -5.36 -13.98 -2.81
N THR A 170 -6.09 -13.08 -3.47
CA THR A 170 -7.55 -13.20 -3.70
C THR A 170 -7.94 -14.41 -4.56
N TRP A 171 -7.03 -14.91 -5.41
CA TRP A 171 -7.34 -15.99 -6.36
C TRP A 171 -7.31 -17.40 -5.75
N ASN A 172 -6.59 -17.62 -4.66
CA ASN A 172 -6.45 -18.96 -4.05
C ASN A 172 -6.51 -18.95 -2.51
N GLY A 173 -6.63 -17.77 -1.89
CA GLY A 173 -6.70 -17.65 -0.43
C GLY A 173 -5.41 -18.02 0.30
N SER A 174 -4.24 -17.83 -0.33
CA SER A 174 -2.94 -18.06 0.28
C SER A 174 -2.09 -16.77 0.31
N GLY A 175 -0.80 -16.88 0.63
CA GLY A 175 0.13 -15.75 0.64
C GLY A 175 -0.28 -14.67 1.64
N HIS A 176 -0.78 -15.10 2.80
CA HIS A 176 -1.12 -14.19 3.88
C HIS A 176 0.12 -13.45 4.36
N LEU A 177 -0.08 -12.16 4.68
CA LEU A 177 0.99 -11.28 5.15
C LEU A 177 1.38 -11.64 6.58
N GLU A 178 2.66 -11.64 6.84
CA GLU A 178 3.21 -11.59 8.19
C GLU A 178 4.00 -10.29 8.37
N GLY A 179 3.45 -9.36 9.15
CA GLY A 179 4.06 -8.04 9.29
C GLY A 179 3.06 -6.97 9.72
N TYR A 180 3.33 -5.75 9.30
CA TYR A 180 2.55 -4.58 9.67
C TYR A 180 2.27 -3.73 8.43
N LEU A 181 1.05 -3.19 8.34
CA LEU A 181 0.68 -2.18 7.35
C LEU A 181 0.13 -0.93 8.04
N ALA A 182 0.41 0.22 7.46
CA ALA A 182 -0.15 1.50 7.88
C ALA A 182 -0.38 2.39 6.66
N GLU A 183 -1.34 3.30 6.75
CA GLU A 183 -1.62 4.32 5.73
C GLU A 183 -1.72 3.71 4.32
N ILE A 184 -2.76 2.91 4.09
CA ILE A 184 -2.97 2.28 2.79
C ILE A 184 -3.85 3.20 1.95
N HIS A 185 -3.28 3.72 0.87
CA HIS A 185 -3.98 4.56 -0.10
C HIS A 185 -4.05 3.88 -1.47
N ALA A 186 -5.21 3.91 -2.08
CA ALA A 186 -5.40 3.46 -3.45
C ALA A 186 -6.23 4.48 -4.22
N THR A 187 -5.72 4.99 -5.33
CA THR A 187 -6.37 6.06 -6.10
C THR A 187 -6.83 5.56 -7.46
N ASP A 188 -8.11 5.75 -7.74
CA ASP A 188 -8.78 5.35 -8.96
C ASP A 188 -8.86 6.53 -9.94
N GLY A 189 -8.13 6.42 -11.04
CA GLY A 189 -8.11 7.42 -12.11
C GLY A 189 -7.04 8.51 -11.98
N THR A 190 -6.35 8.61 -10.85
CA THR A 190 -5.29 9.60 -10.62
C THR A 190 -3.97 8.90 -10.30
N VAL A 191 -2.90 9.30 -11.00
CA VAL A 191 -1.54 8.84 -10.75
C VAL A 191 -0.81 9.90 -9.94
N TYR A 192 -0.37 9.54 -8.73
CA TYR A 192 0.42 10.41 -7.87
C TYR A 192 1.92 10.07 -7.93
N THR A 193 2.74 11.01 -7.49
CA THR A 193 4.14 10.76 -7.16
C THR A 193 4.26 10.41 -5.68
N PRO A 194 5.34 9.75 -5.23
CA PRO A 194 5.52 9.42 -3.82
C PRO A 194 5.43 10.63 -2.87
N SER A 195 5.74 11.83 -3.35
CA SER A 195 5.66 13.07 -2.57
C SER A 195 4.23 13.47 -2.15
N GLN A 196 3.20 12.75 -2.61
CA GLN A 196 1.83 12.88 -2.08
C GLN A 196 1.71 12.26 -0.69
N PHE A 197 2.41 11.16 -0.42
CA PHE A 197 2.24 10.33 0.78
C PHE A 197 3.48 10.32 1.69
N GLY A 198 4.57 10.92 1.25
CA GLY A 198 5.80 11.01 2.02
C GLY A 198 6.69 12.14 1.55
N GLU A 199 7.71 12.44 2.35
CA GLU A 199 8.72 13.45 2.03
C GLU A 199 10.09 13.08 2.58
N SER A 200 11.14 13.70 2.06
CA SER A 200 12.50 13.52 2.59
C SER A 200 12.81 14.61 3.60
N LYS A 201 13.11 14.21 4.84
CA LYS A 201 13.55 15.13 5.91
C LYS A 201 14.89 14.65 6.45
N ASN A 202 15.92 15.48 6.31
CA ASN A 202 17.30 15.15 6.70
C ASN A 202 17.84 13.83 6.11
N GLY A 203 17.43 13.49 4.87
CA GLY A 203 17.86 12.27 4.20
C GLY A 203 17.06 11.02 4.60
N VAL A 204 16.06 11.14 5.47
CA VAL A 204 15.13 10.07 5.83
C VAL A 204 13.80 10.29 5.13
N TRP A 205 13.24 9.24 4.54
CA TRP A 205 11.89 9.27 3.98
C TRP A 205 10.87 9.08 5.10
N ILE A 206 9.98 10.05 5.27
CA ILE A 206 9.00 10.11 6.35
C ILE A 206 7.58 10.25 5.79
N PRO A 207 6.54 9.87 6.57
CA PRO A 207 5.15 10.12 6.21
C PRO A 207 4.83 11.60 6.05
N LYS A 208 3.89 11.89 5.17
CA LYS A 208 3.35 13.21 4.92
C LYS A 208 1.83 13.16 4.96
N ASP A 209 1.21 14.24 5.44
CA ASP A 209 -0.24 14.42 5.44
C ASP A 209 -0.80 14.20 4.01
N PRO A 210 -1.67 13.20 3.82
CA PRO A 210 -2.25 12.86 2.51
C PRO A 210 -3.40 13.79 2.09
N THR A 211 -3.64 14.88 2.83
CA THR A 211 -4.71 15.85 2.53
C THR A 211 -4.66 16.31 1.07
N GLY A 212 -5.82 16.38 0.43
CA GLY A 212 -5.95 16.74 -0.98
C GLY A 212 -5.81 15.57 -1.95
N THR A 213 -5.65 14.34 -1.47
CA THR A 213 -5.71 13.15 -2.32
C THR A 213 -7.11 12.97 -2.88
N SER A 214 -7.21 12.80 -4.21
CA SER A 214 -8.44 12.39 -4.88
C SER A 214 -8.44 10.88 -5.08
N TYR A 215 -9.39 10.19 -4.46
CA TYR A 215 -9.45 8.73 -4.50
C TYR A 215 -10.24 8.20 -5.70
N GLY A 216 -11.03 9.04 -6.41
CA GLY A 216 -11.93 8.60 -7.48
C GLY A 216 -13.10 7.79 -6.92
N ASN A 217 -13.81 7.03 -7.77
CA ASN A 217 -15.02 6.31 -7.34
C ASN A 217 -14.73 5.10 -6.46
N ASN A 218 -13.71 4.30 -6.84
CA ASN A 218 -13.41 3.01 -6.20
C ASN A 218 -12.07 3.01 -5.46
N GLY A 219 -11.38 4.16 -5.37
CA GLY A 219 -10.22 4.31 -4.51
C GLY A 219 -10.61 4.35 -3.03
N PHE A 220 -9.65 4.13 -2.15
CA PHE A 220 -9.86 4.03 -0.71
C PHE A 220 -8.64 4.49 0.10
N TYR A 221 -8.88 4.73 1.38
CA TYR A 221 -7.85 5.03 2.37
C TYR A 221 -8.12 4.24 3.65
N ILE A 222 -7.23 3.32 4.01
CA ILE A 222 -7.33 2.54 5.24
C ILE A 222 -6.29 3.06 6.23
N ALA A 223 -6.76 3.79 7.24
CA ALA A 223 -5.92 4.43 8.27
C ALA A 223 -5.78 3.57 9.54
N PHE A 224 -6.58 2.50 9.68
CA PHE A 224 -6.64 1.65 10.87
C PHE A 224 -7.02 2.39 12.16
N GLU A 225 -7.72 3.51 12.08
CA GLU A 225 -8.11 4.32 13.25
C GLU A 225 -9.15 3.64 14.15
N ASN A 226 -10.01 2.82 13.56
CA ASN A 226 -11.06 2.11 14.26
C ASN A 226 -10.69 0.65 14.51
N ALA A 227 -10.26 0.32 15.72
CA ALA A 227 -9.91 -1.06 16.09
C ALA A 227 -11.06 -2.06 15.93
N SER A 228 -12.32 -1.61 15.99
CA SER A 228 -13.49 -2.46 15.79
C SER A 228 -13.84 -2.67 14.34
N ASP A 229 -13.23 -1.92 13.43
CA ASP A 229 -13.43 -1.99 11.98
C ASP A 229 -12.15 -1.61 11.24
N LEU A 230 -11.22 -2.56 11.18
CA LEU A 230 -9.90 -2.36 10.55
C LEU A 230 -9.97 -2.21 9.04
N GLY A 231 -11.10 -2.52 8.42
CA GLY A 231 -11.36 -2.35 6.99
C GLY A 231 -12.03 -1.04 6.62
N ASN A 232 -12.29 -0.15 7.58
CA ASN A 232 -12.98 1.11 7.35
C ASN A 232 -12.24 2.01 6.36
N ASP A 233 -12.96 2.49 5.34
CA ASP A 233 -12.45 3.43 4.35
C ASP A 233 -12.60 4.89 4.82
N SER A 234 -11.50 5.52 5.14
CA SER A 234 -11.41 6.93 5.57
C SER A 234 -11.37 7.93 4.41
N SER A 235 -11.44 7.49 3.15
CA SER A 235 -11.42 8.37 1.97
C SER A 235 -12.72 9.18 1.76
N GLY A 236 -13.83 8.72 2.36
CA GLY A 236 -15.17 9.26 2.17
C GLY A 236 -15.97 8.58 1.05
N ASN A 237 -15.41 7.57 0.37
CA ASN A 237 -16.09 6.81 -0.67
C ASN A 237 -16.95 5.67 -0.10
N ASN A 238 -16.75 5.27 1.15
CA ASN A 238 -17.33 4.09 1.80
C ASN A 238 -17.02 2.78 1.06
N ASN A 239 -15.80 2.65 0.58
CA ASN A 239 -15.26 1.43 -0.02
C ASN A 239 -14.65 0.53 1.08
N ASP A 240 -15.46 0.18 2.09
CA ASP A 240 -15.04 -0.57 3.26
C ASP A 240 -14.66 -2.01 2.89
N PHE A 241 -13.56 -2.48 3.48
CA PHE A 241 -13.10 -3.86 3.37
C PHE A 241 -13.63 -4.69 4.54
N THR A 242 -14.02 -5.91 4.25
CA THR A 242 -14.36 -6.88 5.30
C THR A 242 -13.09 -7.51 5.85
N ALA A 243 -12.90 -7.43 7.16
CA ALA A 243 -11.81 -8.09 7.85
C ALA A 243 -12.10 -9.58 8.04
N GLY A 244 -11.11 -10.43 7.73
CA GLY A 244 -11.07 -11.84 8.09
C GLY A 244 -9.85 -12.10 8.95
N GLY A 245 -10.02 -12.77 10.09
CA GLY A 245 -8.94 -13.01 11.07
C GLY A 245 -8.59 -11.81 11.93
N LEU A 246 -8.62 -10.62 11.38
CA LEU A 246 -8.22 -9.39 12.07
C LEU A 246 -9.27 -8.95 13.11
N GLY A 247 -8.85 -8.80 14.35
CA GLY A 247 -9.64 -8.30 15.47
C GLY A 247 -9.05 -7.03 16.09
N THR A 248 -9.64 -6.57 17.17
CA THR A 248 -9.23 -5.32 17.86
C THR A 248 -7.78 -5.33 18.37
N ASP A 249 -7.23 -6.48 18.62
CA ASP A 249 -5.85 -6.72 19.08
C ASP A 249 -4.80 -6.62 17.96
N HIS A 250 -5.26 -6.53 16.72
CA HIS A 250 -4.39 -6.31 15.56
C HIS A 250 -4.09 -4.83 15.31
N GLN A 251 -4.89 -3.89 15.86
CA GLN A 251 -4.49 -2.49 15.90
C GLN A 251 -3.37 -2.29 16.94
N VAL A 252 -2.24 -1.76 16.51
CA VAL A 252 -1.06 -1.59 17.37
C VAL A 252 -0.45 -0.20 17.19
N LEU A 253 0.31 0.24 18.21
CA LEU A 253 0.99 1.54 18.22
C LEU A 253 2.32 1.53 17.44
N ASP A 254 2.86 0.36 17.09
CA ASP A 254 4.07 0.26 16.27
C ASP A 254 3.75 0.82 14.87
N SER A 255 4.21 2.01 14.58
CA SER A 255 3.93 2.76 13.36
C SER A 255 5.20 3.38 12.79
N PRO A 256 5.21 3.89 11.55
CA PRO A 256 6.37 4.57 10.97
C PRO A 256 6.88 5.78 11.76
N THR A 257 6.05 6.35 12.64
CA THR A 257 6.39 7.51 13.45
C THR A 257 6.40 7.22 14.95
N PHE A 258 6.30 5.95 15.36
CA PHE A 258 6.27 5.54 16.75
C PHE A 258 7.57 5.92 17.48
N GLY A 259 7.43 6.49 18.68
CA GLY A 259 8.57 6.88 19.52
C GLY A 259 9.21 8.22 19.16
N SER A 260 8.57 9.04 18.34
CA SER A 260 9.03 10.39 17.95
C SER A 260 8.67 11.44 18.99
#